data_f19fbaf74f5a0d692bddbdff3ae2fb33
#
_entry.id   f19fbaf74f5a0d692bddbdff3ae2fb33
#
_cell.length_a   1.000
_cell.length_b   1.000
_cell.length_c   1.000
_cell.angle_alpha   90.00
_cell.angle_beta   90.00
_cell.angle_gamma   90.00
#
_symmetry.space_group_name_H-M   'P 1'
#
loop_
_entity.id
_entity.type
_entity.pdbx_description
1 polymer ?
#
loop_
_entity_poly.entity_id
_entity_poly.type
_entity_poly.pdbx_seq_one_letter_code
_entity_poly.pdbx_strand_id
1 'polypeptide(L)'
;MERREFLQKTTTSGALAAGMPLIEMVNPPAAQAAGISGAKSIVAICASDEKVLPEPAPVNALLTTKQVRDIVFCALDRDTSDGRLTNIVKKNSWVVLKPNIVTIPIVQDDFGQGSGPNWNLVPEVDEGVQHWGLVTDLRVIKAVAEYVIEKIGPRRVTIAEGGVWFASGGKLKPDDDFVDGWHVKWEGFGNLSYAGIAEELDGKNGTVVDIVDLNEDDPVYVTDFDPHKTGRGAFQYVPAGDVDATSVNEHTPRKGIYLPKTIMERDVLITVPVLKTHGSVGTTLFMKNFVGCVHSQKYVGGNHKVPIHKGNQFNLARGVADLACAINPEYGVAEGFWAATNMHHGQNGVNINHNVVICGSDVVAAESVANMAMGFNPLDFDLLRMCNMKGLGEWKPENIEVNGPDVKSIRVNYARAANKYTARGLRKWLMLGPVRKPLEDPENAVPSLCGTVGKNAWTLLDGDAVIDSRAHINGPHNFKDNLRYPIPGSDSVRKGSKFYLAVNINTSRKDLVGQLLVGLEGGEFRAFLNGTERSHNNDPYIYDPTPSQFAKFNSGANPLLIEVTKKNSKREPVKIAVNICDLDGDRLADITLDPANE
;
A
#
# COMPACT_ATOMS: atom_id res chain seq x y z
N MET A 1 9.18 7.68 -32.86
CA MET A 1 7.88 7.11 -33.21
C MET A 1 6.88 7.67 -32.24
N GLU A 2 5.96 8.50 -32.72
CA GLU A 2 5.00 9.20 -31.86
C GLU A 2 3.95 8.23 -31.34
N ARG A 3 3.54 8.39 -30.08
CA ARG A 3 2.51 7.60 -29.37
C ARG A 3 1.20 7.41 -30.15
N ARG A 4 0.94 8.26 -31.16
CA ARG A 4 -0.24 8.20 -32.04
C ARG A 4 -0.25 7.04 -33.06
N GLU A 5 0.90 6.54 -33.46
CA GLU A 5 0.96 5.45 -34.46
C GLU A 5 0.72 4.06 -33.88
N PHE A 6 0.89 3.89 -32.58
CA PHE A 6 0.71 2.59 -31.91
C PHE A 6 -0.76 2.19 -31.75
N LEU A 7 -1.67 3.15 -31.63
CA LEU A 7 -3.10 2.89 -31.42
C LEU A 7 -3.89 2.56 -32.70
N GLN A 8 -3.31 2.70 -33.90
CA GLN A 8 -4.02 2.48 -35.17
C GLN A 8 -3.72 1.13 -35.87
N LYS A 9 -2.86 0.26 -35.31
CA LYS A 9 -2.40 -0.95 -36.05
C LYS A 9 -2.84 -2.31 -35.49
N THR A 10 -3.78 -2.41 -34.59
CA THR A 10 -4.24 -3.72 -34.08
C THR A 10 -5.73 -3.97 -34.33
N THR A 11 -6.12 -3.96 -35.59
CA THR A 11 -7.36 -4.61 -36.02
C THR A 11 -7.09 -5.37 -37.31
N THR A 12 -6.74 -6.66 -37.20
CA THR A 12 -7.16 -7.70 -38.17
C THR A 12 -6.87 -9.11 -37.63
N SER A 13 -7.91 -9.83 -37.54
CA SER A 13 -8.23 -11.25 -37.46
C SER A 13 -7.23 -12.30 -37.96
N GLY A 14 -7.25 -13.48 -37.28
CA GLY A 14 -6.79 -14.74 -37.85
C GLY A 14 -6.79 -15.90 -36.85
N ALA A 15 -7.83 -16.73 -36.92
CA ALA A 15 -7.87 -18.03 -36.23
C ALA A 15 -6.93 -19.05 -36.86
N LEU A 16 -6.27 -19.88 -36.03
CA LEU A 16 -5.91 -21.26 -36.40
C LEU A 16 -5.52 -22.06 -35.15
N ALA A 17 -6.20 -23.20 -34.98
CA ALA A 17 -5.94 -24.19 -33.96
C ALA A 17 -4.78 -25.11 -34.38
N ALA A 18 -3.88 -25.44 -33.46
CA ALA A 18 -3.15 -26.72 -33.45
C ALA A 18 -2.26 -26.88 -32.21
N GLY A 19 -2.41 -28.00 -31.51
CA GLY A 19 -1.37 -28.80 -30.85
C GLY A 19 -0.49 -28.11 -29.79
N MET A 20 -0.84 -28.26 -28.50
CA MET A 20 0.10 -27.94 -27.41
C MET A 20 1.04 -29.13 -27.14
N PRO A 21 2.36 -28.92 -27.11
CA PRO A 21 3.27 -29.84 -26.42
C PRO A 21 3.30 -29.53 -24.92
N LEU A 22 3.44 -30.58 -24.11
CA LEU A 22 3.72 -30.50 -22.68
C LEU A 22 4.96 -29.61 -22.45
N ILE A 23 4.76 -28.49 -21.79
CA ILE A 23 5.86 -27.63 -21.33
C ILE A 23 6.33 -28.16 -19.98
N GLU A 24 7.56 -28.67 -19.94
CA GLU A 24 8.32 -28.89 -18.71
C GLU A 24 8.27 -27.64 -17.85
N MET A 25 7.95 -27.81 -16.56
CA MET A 25 8.04 -26.74 -15.57
C MET A 25 9.52 -26.37 -15.36
N VAL A 26 10.02 -25.48 -16.18
CA VAL A 26 11.22 -24.73 -15.85
C VAL A 26 10.85 -23.75 -14.76
N ASN A 27 11.47 -23.87 -13.59
CA ASN A 27 11.41 -22.82 -12.57
C ASN A 27 11.75 -21.49 -13.25
N PRO A 28 10.87 -20.49 -13.22
CA PRO A 28 11.24 -19.19 -13.76
C PRO A 28 12.45 -18.71 -12.96
N PRO A 29 13.50 -18.23 -13.65
CA PRO A 29 14.59 -17.57 -12.95
C PRO A 29 13.96 -16.48 -12.07
N ALA A 30 14.43 -16.37 -10.83
CA ALA A 30 14.08 -15.28 -9.96
C ALA A 30 14.09 -14.01 -10.81
N ALA A 31 12.95 -13.36 -10.96
CA ALA A 31 12.84 -12.15 -11.74
C ALA A 31 13.87 -11.19 -11.13
N GLN A 32 15.01 -11.05 -11.76
CA GLN A 32 15.80 -9.86 -11.59
C GLN A 32 14.84 -8.74 -11.96
N ALA A 33 14.34 -8.04 -10.94
CA ALA A 33 13.95 -6.67 -11.12
C ALA A 33 15.06 -6.10 -12.02
N ALA A 34 14.70 -5.46 -13.11
CA ALA A 34 15.68 -4.82 -13.96
C ALA A 34 16.43 -3.85 -13.06
N GLY A 35 17.42 -4.40 -12.36
CA GLY A 35 18.36 -3.66 -11.56
C GLY A 35 19.12 -2.82 -12.56
N ILE A 36 18.72 -1.59 -12.66
CA ILE A 36 19.61 -0.52 -13.12
C ILE A 36 20.80 -0.66 -12.17
N SER A 37 21.91 -1.16 -12.72
CA SER A 37 23.21 -1.35 -12.12
C SER A 37 23.43 -0.57 -10.80
N GLY A 38 23.24 -1.19 -9.64
CA GLY A 38 23.77 -0.72 -8.35
C GLY A 38 23.35 0.68 -7.83
N ALA A 39 22.58 1.45 -8.57
CA ALA A 39 22.09 2.76 -8.14
C ALA A 39 20.89 2.60 -7.22
N LYS A 40 20.91 3.29 -6.09
CA LYS A 40 19.78 3.32 -5.15
C LYS A 40 18.66 4.21 -5.68
N SER A 41 17.41 3.89 -5.33
CA SER A 41 16.28 4.81 -5.50
C SER A 41 16.45 6.00 -4.57
N ILE A 42 16.27 7.22 -5.09
CA ILE A 42 16.45 8.46 -4.33
C ILE A 42 15.08 8.97 -3.86
N VAL A 43 14.98 9.28 -2.58
CA VAL A 43 13.80 9.90 -1.95
C VAL A 43 14.26 11.14 -1.19
N ALA A 44 13.58 12.26 -1.40
CA ALA A 44 13.89 13.49 -0.71
C ALA A 44 12.89 13.79 0.42
N ILE A 45 13.38 14.36 1.51
CA ILE A 45 12.59 14.74 2.69
C ILE A 45 12.93 16.17 3.10
N CYS A 46 11.92 16.91 3.55
CA CYS A 46 12.09 18.14 4.33
C CYS A 46 11.10 18.16 5.50
N ALA A 47 11.59 18.45 6.71
CA ALA A 47 10.82 18.61 7.93
C ALA A 47 10.78 20.09 8.36
N SER A 48 9.73 20.48 9.09
CA SER A 48 9.48 21.89 9.43
C SER A 48 10.51 22.52 10.35
N ASP A 49 11.24 21.74 11.15
CA ASP A 49 12.20 22.23 12.13
C ASP A 49 13.64 22.38 11.57
N GLU A 50 13.82 22.15 10.28
CA GLU A 50 15.13 22.22 9.67
C GLU A 50 15.64 23.65 9.52
N LYS A 51 16.88 23.87 9.95
CA LYS A 51 17.53 25.18 9.94
C LYS A 51 17.76 25.77 8.54
N VAL A 52 17.67 24.96 7.50
CA VAL A 52 17.77 25.42 6.10
C VAL A 52 16.54 26.19 5.65
N LEU A 53 15.42 26.03 6.34
CA LEU A 53 14.19 26.75 6.04
C LEU A 53 14.30 28.22 6.47
N PRO A 54 13.67 29.16 5.74
CA PRO A 54 13.64 30.58 6.13
C PRO A 54 12.96 30.81 7.48
N GLU A 55 11.92 30.04 7.78
CA GLU A 55 11.11 30.13 9.02
C GLU A 55 10.87 28.73 9.59
N PRO A 56 11.88 28.11 10.23
CA PRO A 56 11.70 26.80 10.85
C PRO A 56 10.63 26.84 11.94
N ALA A 57 9.88 25.74 12.09
CA ALA A 57 8.85 25.59 13.09
C ALA A 57 8.95 24.21 13.77
N PRO A 58 8.54 24.06 15.04
CA PRO A 58 8.49 22.76 15.70
C PRO A 58 7.66 21.73 14.91
N VAL A 59 8.04 20.46 14.99
CA VAL A 59 7.39 19.37 14.23
C VAL A 59 5.90 19.22 14.50
N ASN A 60 5.36 19.71 15.57
CA ASN A 60 3.92 19.65 15.91
C ASN A 60 3.21 21.00 15.84
N ALA A 61 3.84 22.02 15.25
CA ALA A 61 3.24 23.34 15.13
C ALA A 61 2.20 23.41 14.02
N LEU A 62 1.22 24.30 14.19
CA LEU A 62 0.39 24.74 13.07
C LEU A 62 1.19 25.68 12.16
N LEU A 63 1.27 25.34 10.89
CA LEU A 63 2.11 26.05 9.93
C LEU A 63 1.30 27.06 9.12
N THR A 64 1.94 28.18 8.80
CA THR A 64 1.41 29.16 7.84
C THR A 64 1.53 28.61 6.41
N THR A 65 0.74 29.18 5.49
CA THR A 65 0.83 28.83 4.05
C THR A 65 2.24 29.03 3.50
N LYS A 66 2.94 30.07 3.95
CA LYS A 66 4.33 30.33 3.54
C LYS A 66 5.28 29.23 4.01
N GLN A 67 5.18 28.81 5.28
CA GLN A 67 6.00 27.72 5.81
C GLN A 67 5.76 26.41 5.08
N VAL A 68 4.49 26.07 4.81
CA VAL A 68 4.14 24.87 4.00
C VAL A 68 4.80 24.94 2.62
N ARG A 69 4.71 26.09 1.93
CA ARG A 69 5.36 26.29 0.65
C ARG A 69 6.88 26.11 0.72
N ASP A 70 7.52 26.70 1.72
CA ASP A 70 8.97 26.64 1.87
C ASP A 70 9.44 25.18 2.12
N ILE A 71 8.69 24.39 2.90
CA ILE A 71 8.98 22.96 3.14
C ILE A 71 8.81 22.13 1.85
N VAL A 72 7.73 22.37 1.09
CA VAL A 72 7.50 21.68 -0.19
C VAL A 72 8.64 21.99 -1.18
N PHE A 73 9.00 23.26 -1.33
CA PHE A 73 10.09 23.67 -2.22
C PHE A 73 11.43 23.06 -1.78
N CYS A 74 11.71 23.07 -0.47
CA CYS A 74 12.91 22.46 0.09
C CYS A 74 13.01 20.96 -0.23
N ALA A 75 11.92 20.21 -0.08
CA ALA A 75 11.89 18.78 -0.41
C ALA A 75 12.13 18.53 -1.90
N LEU A 76 11.44 19.29 -2.77
CA LEU A 76 11.57 19.18 -4.22
C LEU A 76 12.96 19.57 -4.74
N ASP A 77 13.57 20.60 -4.17
CA ASP A 77 14.93 21.05 -4.52
C ASP A 77 16.01 20.06 -4.03
N ARG A 78 15.72 19.21 -3.03
CA ARG A 78 16.60 18.14 -2.54
C ARG A 78 16.59 16.88 -3.38
N ASP A 79 15.61 16.71 -4.24
CA ASP A 79 15.58 15.53 -5.13
C ASP A 79 16.67 15.67 -6.19
N THR A 80 17.70 14.83 -6.07
CA THR A 80 18.84 14.77 -7.00
C THR A 80 18.70 13.66 -8.03
N SER A 81 17.57 12.93 -8.03
CA SER A 81 17.33 11.84 -8.98
C SER A 81 17.24 12.34 -10.43
N ASP A 82 17.50 11.46 -11.37
CA ASP A 82 17.26 11.75 -12.79
C ASP A 82 15.78 11.96 -13.10
N GLY A 83 14.90 11.40 -12.27
CA GLY A 83 13.44 11.53 -12.34
C GLY A 83 12.87 12.78 -11.66
N ARG A 84 13.70 13.68 -11.11
CA ARG A 84 13.23 14.90 -10.45
C ARG A 84 12.37 15.77 -11.36
N LEU A 85 11.43 16.52 -10.80
CA LEU A 85 10.43 17.28 -11.57
C LEU A 85 11.05 18.20 -12.62
N THR A 86 12.16 18.89 -12.30
CA THR A 86 12.84 19.79 -13.25
C THR A 86 13.43 19.06 -14.47
N ASN A 87 13.62 17.74 -14.36
CA ASN A 87 14.11 16.93 -15.47
C ASN A 87 12.97 16.31 -16.29
N ILE A 88 11.89 15.87 -15.66
CA ILE A 88 10.81 15.14 -16.34
C ILE A 88 9.73 16.05 -16.91
N VAL A 89 9.45 17.18 -16.25
CA VAL A 89 8.52 18.19 -16.75
C VAL A 89 9.20 19.09 -17.78
N LYS A 90 8.54 19.34 -18.90
CA LYS A 90 9.01 20.22 -19.99
C LYS A 90 7.99 21.35 -20.24
N LYS A 91 8.41 22.41 -20.94
CA LYS A 91 7.52 23.54 -21.27
C LYS A 91 6.26 23.15 -22.03
N ASN A 92 6.31 22.08 -22.82
CA ASN A 92 5.15 21.57 -23.54
C ASN A 92 4.39 20.46 -22.80
N SER A 93 4.79 20.12 -21.58
CA SER A 93 4.14 19.07 -20.80
C SER A 93 2.74 19.48 -20.32
N TRP A 94 1.86 18.50 -20.28
CA TRP A 94 0.63 18.53 -19.51
C TRP A 94 0.87 17.79 -18.19
N VAL A 95 0.91 18.53 -17.09
CA VAL A 95 1.10 17.99 -15.74
C VAL A 95 -0.26 17.81 -15.07
N VAL A 96 -0.48 16.65 -14.49
CA VAL A 96 -1.67 16.37 -13.68
C VAL A 96 -1.24 16.22 -12.21
N LEU A 97 -1.83 17.04 -11.35
CA LEU A 97 -1.68 16.93 -9.89
C LEU A 97 -2.87 16.15 -9.36
N LYS A 98 -2.60 15.03 -8.70
CA LYS A 98 -3.65 14.21 -8.10
C LYS A 98 -3.58 14.26 -6.58
N PRO A 99 -4.39 15.10 -5.92
CA PRO A 99 -4.53 15.08 -4.47
C PRO A 99 -5.20 13.78 -4.00
N ASN A 100 -5.25 13.57 -2.70
CA ASN A 100 -6.14 12.60 -2.08
C ASN A 100 -7.36 13.34 -1.53
N ILE A 101 -8.51 13.22 -2.17
CA ILE A 101 -9.76 13.81 -1.69
C ILE A 101 -10.75 12.68 -1.44
N VAL A 102 -10.88 12.25 -0.19
CA VAL A 102 -11.88 11.25 0.18
C VAL A 102 -13.25 11.87 0.33
N THR A 103 -13.28 13.10 0.83
CA THR A 103 -14.50 13.86 1.13
C THR A 103 -14.21 15.36 1.06
N ILE A 104 -15.26 16.18 1.14
CA ILE A 104 -15.17 17.61 1.33
C ILE A 104 -15.51 17.95 2.80
N PRO A 105 -15.07 19.10 3.35
CA PRO A 105 -15.52 19.56 4.65
C PRO A 105 -17.01 19.87 4.56
N ILE A 106 -17.78 19.15 5.34
CA ILE A 106 -19.22 19.34 5.42
C ILE A 106 -19.49 20.03 6.74
N VAL A 107 -20.15 21.17 6.68
CA VAL A 107 -20.72 21.81 7.87
C VAL A 107 -21.93 20.98 8.30
N GLN A 108 -21.97 20.60 9.55
CA GLN A 108 -22.94 19.64 10.11
C GLN A 108 -24.42 20.01 9.87
N ASP A 109 -24.71 21.28 9.71
CA ASP A 109 -26.07 21.82 9.55
C ASP A 109 -26.66 21.58 8.14
N ASP A 110 -25.85 21.28 7.14
CA ASP A 110 -26.29 21.14 5.75
C ASP A 110 -26.69 19.70 5.37
N PHE A 111 -26.40 18.73 6.24
CA PHE A 111 -26.75 17.33 6.03
C PHE A 111 -27.70 16.87 7.11
N GLY A 112 -29.00 17.05 6.89
CA GLY A 112 -30.04 16.43 7.70
C GLY A 112 -29.74 14.94 7.91
N GLN A 113 -30.03 14.41 9.08
CA GLN A 113 -29.88 13.00 9.46
C GLN A 113 -30.62 12.07 8.48
N GLY A 114 -30.11 11.89 7.31
CA GLY A 114 -30.63 11.04 6.25
C GLY A 114 -29.76 9.81 6.08
N SER A 115 -30.22 8.70 6.57
CA SER A 115 -30.11 7.31 6.06
C SER A 115 -28.98 7.00 5.06
N GLY A 116 -27.76 7.40 5.34
CA GLY A 116 -26.57 6.80 4.75
C GLY A 116 -25.83 6.00 5.84
N PRO A 117 -24.99 5.02 5.50
CA PRO A 117 -24.16 4.37 6.50
C PRO A 117 -23.39 5.46 7.24
N ASN A 118 -23.45 5.48 8.56
CA ASN A 118 -22.88 6.42 9.53
C ASN A 118 -21.47 6.95 9.17
N TRP A 119 -21.40 7.70 8.11
CA TRP A 119 -20.24 8.49 7.74
C TRP A 119 -20.43 9.86 8.40
N ASN A 120 -20.18 9.93 9.69
CA ASN A 120 -19.87 11.21 10.32
C ASN A 120 -18.54 11.65 9.73
N LEU A 121 -18.62 12.29 8.57
CA LEU A 121 -17.48 12.74 7.77
C LEU A 121 -16.78 13.93 8.40
N VAL A 122 -17.45 14.57 9.35
CA VAL A 122 -16.88 15.46 10.33
C VAL A 122 -17.15 14.81 11.67
N PRO A 123 -16.23 14.01 12.22
CA PRO A 123 -16.39 13.60 13.59
C PRO A 123 -16.41 14.88 14.41
N GLU A 124 -17.49 15.09 15.16
CA GLU A 124 -17.41 15.91 16.36
C GLU A 124 -16.32 15.27 17.23
N VAL A 125 -15.13 15.78 17.08
CA VAL A 125 -14.17 15.69 18.16
C VAL A 125 -14.63 16.76 19.12
N ASP A 126 -14.80 16.42 20.38
CA ASP A 126 -15.11 17.36 21.44
C ASP A 126 -14.52 18.73 21.13
N GLU A 127 -15.41 19.72 20.87
CA GLU A 127 -15.08 21.11 20.64
C GLU A 127 -14.11 21.41 19.47
N GLY A 128 -14.53 21.21 18.23
CA GLY A 128 -13.99 21.99 17.09
C GLY A 128 -12.77 21.44 16.37
N VAL A 129 -12.35 20.20 16.56
CA VAL A 129 -11.27 19.59 15.78
C VAL A 129 -11.84 18.82 14.58
N GLN A 130 -11.67 19.38 13.40
CA GLN A 130 -12.04 18.75 12.15
C GLN A 130 -10.94 17.74 11.75
N HIS A 131 -11.31 16.56 11.20
CA HIS A 131 -10.34 15.58 10.72
C HIS A 131 -9.82 15.96 9.34
N TRP A 132 -8.92 16.93 9.28
CA TRP A 132 -8.29 17.39 8.05
C TRP A 132 -7.43 16.32 7.38
N GLY A 133 -6.88 15.37 8.12
CA GLY A 133 -6.03 14.30 7.61
C GLY A 133 -6.72 13.26 6.71
N LEU A 134 -7.99 13.46 6.34
CA LEU A 134 -8.67 12.67 5.31
C LEU A 134 -8.26 13.06 3.90
N VAL A 135 -7.80 14.28 3.71
CA VAL A 135 -7.54 14.89 2.41
C VAL A 135 -6.16 15.55 2.39
N THR A 136 -5.61 15.69 1.21
CA THR A 136 -4.37 16.43 1.00
C THR A 136 -4.57 17.91 1.35
N ASP A 137 -3.65 18.48 2.10
CA ASP A 137 -3.63 19.91 2.40
C ASP A 137 -3.55 20.74 1.11
N LEU A 138 -4.52 21.63 0.90
CA LEU A 138 -4.60 22.45 -0.31
C LEU A 138 -3.38 23.37 -0.49
N ARG A 139 -2.74 23.77 0.63
CA ARG A 139 -1.50 24.57 0.60
C ARG A 139 -0.37 23.81 -0.10
N VAL A 140 -0.34 22.47 0.04
CA VAL A 140 0.65 21.60 -0.64
C VAL A 140 0.34 21.53 -2.13
N ILE A 141 -0.93 21.35 -2.52
CA ILE A 141 -1.32 21.34 -3.94
C ILE A 141 -0.93 22.65 -4.60
N LYS A 142 -1.22 23.78 -3.94
CA LYS A 142 -0.80 25.10 -4.41
C LYS A 142 0.72 25.19 -4.54
N ALA A 143 1.47 24.77 -3.51
CA ALA A 143 2.93 24.85 -3.52
C ALA A 143 3.58 23.97 -4.60
N VAL A 144 3.07 22.76 -4.84
CA VAL A 144 3.56 21.89 -5.93
C VAL A 144 3.26 22.49 -7.29
N ALA A 145 2.04 23.05 -7.49
CA ALA A 145 1.70 23.76 -8.71
C ALA A 145 2.60 24.97 -8.94
N GLU A 146 2.79 25.81 -7.92
CA GLU A 146 3.70 26.98 -7.96
C GLU A 146 5.12 26.53 -8.32
N TYR A 147 5.66 25.48 -7.69
CA TYR A 147 7.01 24.99 -7.99
C TYR A 147 7.15 24.63 -9.48
N VAL A 148 6.22 23.86 -10.02
CA VAL A 148 6.25 23.42 -11.41
C VAL A 148 6.12 24.63 -12.36
N ILE A 149 5.25 25.57 -12.05
CA ILE A 149 5.02 26.77 -12.85
C ILE A 149 6.24 27.71 -12.80
N GLU A 150 6.76 28.00 -11.60
CA GLU A 150 7.86 28.93 -11.41
C GLU A 150 9.19 28.39 -11.96
N LYS A 151 9.49 27.12 -11.72
CA LYS A 151 10.79 26.53 -12.12
C LYS A 151 10.82 26.12 -13.60
N ILE A 152 9.66 25.77 -14.20
CA ILE A 152 9.62 25.13 -15.52
C ILE A 152 8.67 25.85 -16.48
N GLY A 153 7.45 26.18 -16.05
CA GLY A 153 6.38 26.77 -16.88
C GLY A 153 5.85 25.78 -17.94
N PRO A 154 5.24 24.67 -17.54
CA PRO A 154 4.64 23.71 -18.47
C PRO A 154 3.45 24.34 -19.20
N ARG A 155 3.01 23.77 -20.33
CA ARG A 155 1.85 24.30 -21.07
C ARG A 155 0.56 24.23 -20.28
N ARG A 156 0.41 23.22 -19.38
CA ARG A 156 -0.82 23.00 -18.60
C ARG A 156 -0.52 22.30 -17.29
N VAL A 157 -1.19 22.72 -16.24
CA VAL A 157 -1.30 22.02 -14.94
C VAL A 157 -2.78 21.78 -14.66
N THR A 158 -3.16 20.53 -14.43
CA THR A 158 -4.54 20.15 -14.10
C THR A 158 -4.58 19.57 -12.70
N ILE A 159 -5.42 20.10 -11.83
CA ILE A 159 -5.74 19.48 -10.54
C ILE A 159 -6.88 18.50 -10.79
N ALA A 160 -6.66 17.20 -10.54
CA ALA A 160 -7.63 16.19 -10.92
C ALA A 160 -7.86 15.16 -9.80
N GLU A 161 -9.12 14.88 -9.49
CA GLU A 161 -9.52 13.88 -8.50
C GLU A 161 -10.86 13.24 -8.88
N GLY A 162 -11.04 11.99 -8.47
CA GLY A 162 -12.29 11.25 -8.59
C GLY A 162 -12.65 10.63 -7.24
N GLY A 163 -12.68 11.44 -6.20
CA GLY A 163 -13.03 11.03 -4.84
C GLY A 163 -14.44 10.44 -4.74
N VAL A 164 -14.66 9.59 -3.74
CA VAL A 164 -15.96 8.90 -3.56
C VAL A 164 -17.12 9.87 -3.42
N TRP A 165 -16.89 11.00 -2.78
CA TRP A 165 -17.91 12.02 -2.50
C TRP A 165 -17.99 13.13 -3.55
N PHE A 166 -17.06 13.12 -4.50
CA PHE A 166 -17.13 13.92 -5.73
C PHE A 166 -17.87 13.20 -6.86
N ALA A 167 -18.27 11.94 -6.64
CA ALA A 167 -18.72 10.99 -7.65
C ALA A 167 -20.09 11.30 -8.28
N SER A 168 -20.68 12.42 -8.01
CA SER A 168 -21.96 12.84 -8.64
C SER A 168 -21.87 14.26 -9.21
N GLY A 169 -20.76 14.57 -9.86
CA GLY A 169 -20.53 15.91 -10.41
C GLY A 169 -20.45 16.98 -9.30
N GLY A 170 -19.84 16.63 -8.16
CA GLY A 170 -19.83 17.51 -6.99
C GLY A 170 -21.17 17.60 -6.24
N LYS A 171 -22.15 16.79 -6.64
CA LYS A 171 -23.50 16.79 -6.04
C LYS A 171 -23.53 15.92 -4.79
N LEU A 172 -23.66 16.51 -3.65
CA LEU A 172 -23.79 15.80 -2.37
C LEU A 172 -25.23 15.51 -1.96
N LYS A 173 -26.21 16.06 -2.66
CA LYS A 173 -27.65 15.81 -2.42
C LYS A 173 -28.41 15.59 -3.72
N PRO A 174 -29.43 14.71 -3.71
CA PRO A 174 -30.37 14.57 -4.83
C PRO A 174 -31.25 15.81 -5.08
N ASP A 175 -31.38 16.69 -4.08
CA ASP A 175 -32.29 17.83 -4.08
C ASP A 175 -31.51 19.14 -4.07
N ASP A 176 -31.58 19.87 -5.12
CA ASP A 176 -31.29 21.28 -5.48
C ASP A 176 -30.18 22.11 -4.79
N ASP A 177 -29.65 21.72 -3.62
CA ASP A 177 -28.56 22.44 -2.96
C ASP A 177 -27.21 21.78 -3.30
N PHE A 178 -26.61 22.25 -4.37
CA PHE A 178 -25.30 21.83 -4.84
C PHE A 178 -24.19 22.44 -4.00
N VAL A 179 -23.41 21.60 -3.32
CA VAL A 179 -22.07 21.99 -2.90
C VAL A 179 -21.11 21.51 -3.98
N ASP A 180 -20.62 22.41 -4.80
CA ASP A 180 -19.52 22.17 -5.73
C ASP A 180 -18.23 22.05 -4.92
N GLY A 181 -17.77 20.82 -4.69
CA GLY A 181 -16.60 20.51 -3.87
C GLY A 181 -15.32 21.20 -4.31
N TRP A 182 -15.24 21.62 -5.57
CA TRP A 182 -14.10 22.36 -6.12
C TRP A 182 -14.01 23.79 -5.60
N HIS A 183 -15.15 24.42 -5.29
CA HIS A 183 -15.25 25.79 -4.80
C HIS A 183 -15.33 25.89 -3.26
N VAL A 184 -15.48 24.77 -2.56
CA VAL A 184 -15.50 24.77 -1.09
C VAL A 184 -14.17 25.27 -0.55
N LYS A 185 -14.25 26.26 0.34
CA LYS A 185 -13.08 26.80 1.04
C LYS A 185 -12.77 25.96 2.28
N TRP A 186 -11.52 25.56 2.38
CA TRP A 186 -11.01 24.76 3.47
C TRP A 186 -10.37 25.66 4.53
N GLU A 187 -11.08 25.90 5.61
CA GLU A 187 -10.65 26.81 6.68
C GLU A 187 -9.30 26.39 7.27
N GLY A 188 -9.12 25.11 7.62
CA GLY A 188 -7.87 24.56 8.16
C GLY A 188 -6.68 24.59 7.17
N PHE A 189 -6.94 24.83 5.89
CA PHE A 189 -5.92 24.94 4.84
C PHE A 189 -5.80 26.37 4.31
N GLY A 190 -5.97 27.36 5.18
CA GLY A 190 -5.79 28.77 4.82
C GLY A 190 -6.92 29.35 3.97
N ASN A 191 -8.15 28.83 4.08
CA ASN A 191 -9.32 29.24 3.30
C ASN A 191 -9.16 29.07 1.77
N LEU A 192 -8.33 28.15 1.34
CA LEU A 192 -8.13 27.82 -0.08
C LEU A 192 -9.26 26.91 -0.58
N SER A 193 -9.58 27.02 -1.85
CA SER A 193 -10.36 26.03 -2.61
C SER A 193 -9.57 25.59 -3.83
N TYR A 194 -9.88 24.41 -4.38
CA TYR A 194 -9.19 23.94 -5.59
C TYR A 194 -9.41 24.85 -6.77
N ALA A 195 -10.67 25.32 -6.97
CA ALA A 195 -10.99 26.30 -8.01
C ALA A 195 -10.24 27.62 -7.80
N GLY A 196 -10.21 28.14 -6.57
CA GLY A 196 -9.46 29.37 -6.26
C GLY A 196 -7.96 29.23 -6.48
N ILE A 197 -7.37 28.05 -6.24
CA ILE A 197 -5.96 27.79 -6.57
C ILE A 197 -5.76 27.81 -8.10
N ALA A 198 -6.62 27.14 -8.85
CA ALA A 198 -6.52 27.11 -10.30
C ALA A 198 -6.67 28.54 -10.88
N GLU A 199 -7.68 29.29 -10.46
CA GLU A 199 -7.89 30.68 -10.87
C GLU A 199 -6.71 31.61 -10.54
N GLU A 200 -6.12 31.46 -9.35
CA GLU A 200 -4.96 32.26 -8.93
C GLU A 200 -3.71 31.98 -9.76
N LEU A 201 -3.54 30.73 -10.18
CA LEU A 201 -2.33 30.28 -10.86
C LEU A 201 -2.45 30.31 -12.39
N ASP A 202 -3.66 30.34 -12.94
CA ASP A 202 -3.89 30.35 -14.39
C ASP A 202 -3.19 31.52 -15.07
N GLY A 203 -2.56 31.25 -16.20
CA GLY A 203 -1.78 32.22 -16.99
C GLY A 203 -0.40 32.55 -16.42
N LYS A 204 -0.07 32.18 -15.16
CA LYS A 204 1.26 32.43 -14.61
C LYS A 204 2.32 31.68 -15.42
N ASN A 205 3.37 32.39 -15.81
CA ASN A 205 4.47 31.90 -16.64
C ASN A 205 3.98 31.21 -17.96
N GLY A 206 2.82 31.61 -18.46
CA GLY A 206 2.21 31.08 -19.68
C GLY A 206 1.57 29.69 -19.52
N THR A 207 1.40 29.22 -18.30
CA THR A 207 0.80 27.92 -17.97
C THR A 207 -0.71 28.05 -17.82
N VAL A 208 -1.49 27.21 -18.50
CA VAL A 208 -2.93 27.05 -18.25
C VAL A 208 -3.12 26.20 -17.01
N VAL A 209 -3.93 26.65 -16.06
CA VAL A 209 -4.26 25.88 -14.85
C VAL A 209 -5.75 25.65 -14.75
N ASP A 210 -6.15 24.40 -14.63
CA ASP A 210 -7.56 23.98 -14.56
C ASP A 210 -7.80 22.82 -13.60
N ILE A 211 -9.06 22.45 -13.44
CA ILE A 211 -9.51 21.33 -12.62
C ILE A 211 -10.30 20.33 -13.45
N VAL A 212 -10.19 19.05 -13.11
CA VAL A 212 -10.94 17.97 -13.77
C VAL A 212 -11.49 17.00 -12.72
N ASP A 213 -12.80 16.79 -12.74
CA ASP A 213 -13.44 15.69 -12.03
C ASP A 213 -13.23 14.39 -12.80
N LEU A 214 -12.39 13.52 -12.26
CA LEU A 214 -12.06 12.22 -12.88
C LEU A 214 -13.27 11.25 -12.92
N ASN A 215 -14.33 11.51 -12.17
CA ASN A 215 -15.54 10.72 -12.23
C ASN A 215 -16.42 11.09 -13.44
N GLU A 216 -16.28 12.31 -13.95
CA GLU A 216 -17.02 12.84 -15.11
C GLU A 216 -16.18 12.87 -16.39
N ASP A 217 -14.89 12.52 -16.32
CA ASP A 217 -13.98 12.49 -17.45
C ASP A 217 -14.31 11.33 -18.42
N ASP A 218 -13.85 11.40 -19.66
CA ASP A 218 -14.05 10.33 -20.63
C ASP A 218 -13.37 9.03 -20.16
N PRO A 219 -14.04 7.87 -20.21
CA PRO A 219 -13.45 6.61 -19.80
C PRO A 219 -12.59 5.99 -20.90
N VAL A 220 -11.37 5.60 -20.55
CA VAL A 220 -10.45 4.83 -21.40
C VAL A 220 -10.33 3.42 -20.85
N TYR A 221 -10.62 2.42 -21.67
CA TYR A 221 -10.45 1.02 -21.28
C TYR A 221 -9.00 0.58 -21.46
N VAL A 222 -8.33 0.21 -20.37
CA VAL A 222 -6.92 -0.18 -20.33
C VAL A 222 -6.83 -1.67 -20.06
N THR A 223 -6.27 -2.43 -21.01
CA THR A 223 -6.11 -3.89 -20.93
C THR A 223 -4.68 -4.30 -20.62
N ASP A 224 -3.73 -3.48 -21.05
CA ASP A 224 -2.30 -3.71 -20.91
C ASP A 224 -1.61 -2.44 -20.38
N PHE A 225 -0.51 -2.60 -19.72
CA PHE A 225 0.34 -1.52 -19.24
C PHE A 225 1.79 -1.78 -19.66
N ASP A 226 2.61 -0.74 -19.60
CA ASP A 226 3.97 -0.77 -20.13
C ASP A 226 4.80 -1.92 -19.53
N PRO A 227 5.15 -2.94 -20.32
CA PRO A 227 5.94 -4.09 -19.86
C PRO A 227 7.36 -3.71 -19.43
N HIS A 228 7.88 -2.55 -19.85
CA HIS A 228 9.19 -2.07 -19.45
C HIS A 228 9.22 -1.57 -18.01
N LYS A 229 8.06 -1.09 -17.50
CA LYS A 229 7.95 -0.62 -16.13
C LYS A 229 7.34 -1.66 -15.19
N THR A 230 6.50 -2.54 -15.68
CA THR A 230 5.78 -3.50 -14.86
C THR A 230 6.25 -4.92 -15.00
N GLY A 231 7.00 -5.25 -16.06
CA GLY A 231 7.63 -6.55 -16.29
C GLY A 231 6.70 -7.78 -16.37
N ARG A 232 5.41 -7.63 -16.13
CA ARG A 232 4.49 -8.75 -15.97
C ARG A 232 3.15 -8.64 -16.68
N GLY A 233 3.00 -7.85 -17.74
CA GLY A 233 1.83 -7.92 -18.64
C GLY A 233 0.50 -7.79 -17.90
N ALA A 234 -0.45 -8.60 -18.09
CA ALA A 234 -1.85 -8.48 -17.77
C ALA A 234 -2.24 -8.18 -16.30
N PHE A 235 -3.38 -7.50 -16.11
CA PHE A 235 -4.03 -7.33 -14.83
C PHE A 235 -4.37 -8.67 -14.19
N GLN A 236 -3.99 -8.86 -12.95
CA GLN A 236 -4.24 -10.10 -12.23
C GLN A 236 -5.53 -10.07 -11.41
N TYR A 237 -6.01 -8.87 -11.06
CA TYR A 237 -7.07 -8.79 -10.06
C TYR A 237 -7.95 -7.54 -10.12
N VAL A 238 -8.11 -6.89 -11.25
CA VAL A 238 -8.99 -5.74 -11.37
C VAL A 238 -10.34 -6.18 -11.96
N PRO A 239 -11.47 -5.62 -11.51
CA PRO A 239 -12.79 -5.94 -12.02
C PRO A 239 -12.90 -5.75 -13.54
N ALA A 240 -13.53 -6.70 -14.26
CA ALA A 240 -13.85 -6.52 -15.68
C ALA A 240 -14.81 -5.36 -15.85
N GLY A 241 -14.43 -4.37 -16.67
CA GLY A 241 -15.10 -3.08 -16.75
C GLY A 241 -16.53 -3.07 -17.27
N ASP A 242 -16.94 -4.11 -17.96
CA ASP A 242 -18.25 -4.15 -18.65
C ASP A 242 -19.28 -4.95 -17.88
N VAL A 243 -18.95 -5.43 -16.71
CA VAL A 243 -19.83 -6.32 -15.98
C VAL A 243 -20.58 -5.54 -14.94
N ASP A 244 -21.88 -5.69 -14.93
CA ASP A 244 -22.73 -5.24 -13.84
C ASP A 244 -22.09 -5.61 -12.50
N ALA A 245 -21.90 -4.65 -11.63
CA ALA A 245 -21.23 -4.82 -10.36
C ALA A 245 -21.92 -5.88 -9.47
N THR A 246 -23.18 -6.20 -9.73
CA THR A 246 -23.94 -7.25 -9.05
C THR A 246 -23.58 -8.65 -9.53
N SER A 247 -23.01 -8.79 -10.72
CA SER A 247 -22.68 -10.07 -11.36
C SER A 247 -21.18 -10.39 -11.35
N VAL A 248 -20.35 -9.51 -10.79
CA VAL A 248 -18.90 -9.73 -10.74
C VAL A 248 -18.57 -10.87 -9.80
N ASN A 249 -18.19 -11.98 -10.36
CA ASN A 249 -17.52 -13.02 -9.63
C ASN A 249 -16.14 -12.50 -9.23
N GLU A 250 -15.92 -12.28 -7.94
CA GLU A 250 -14.69 -11.70 -7.35
C GLU A 250 -13.41 -12.47 -7.73
N HIS A 251 -13.57 -13.55 -8.44
CA HIS A 251 -12.59 -14.59 -8.69
C HIS A 251 -12.15 -14.74 -10.14
N THR A 252 -12.73 -13.96 -11.04
CA THR A 252 -12.33 -14.04 -12.45
C THR A 252 -11.19 -13.05 -12.71
N PRO A 253 -10.04 -13.51 -13.23
CA PRO A 253 -8.97 -12.61 -13.67
C PRO A 253 -9.52 -11.64 -14.71
N ARG A 254 -9.19 -10.37 -14.57
CA ARG A 254 -9.77 -9.33 -15.40
C ARG A 254 -8.88 -8.94 -16.54
N LYS A 255 -9.53 -8.59 -17.64
CA LYS A 255 -8.84 -8.21 -18.86
C LYS A 255 -8.45 -6.73 -18.90
N GLY A 256 -9.02 -5.89 -18.04
CA GLY A 256 -8.71 -4.47 -18.03
C GLY A 256 -9.51 -3.63 -17.04
N ILE A 257 -9.29 -2.33 -17.05
CA ILE A 257 -9.93 -1.36 -16.17
C ILE A 257 -10.25 -0.07 -16.96
N TYR A 258 -11.36 0.58 -16.61
CA TYR A 258 -11.64 1.93 -17.09
C TYR A 258 -10.96 2.97 -16.22
N LEU A 259 -10.12 3.79 -16.84
CA LEU A 259 -9.43 4.92 -16.24
C LEU A 259 -9.84 6.22 -16.92
N PRO A 260 -9.80 7.37 -16.23
CA PRO A 260 -10.09 8.67 -16.83
C PRO A 260 -9.08 9.02 -17.91
N LYS A 261 -9.55 9.63 -18.98
CA LYS A 261 -8.74 10.06 -20.12
C LYS A 261 -7.63 11.04 -19.72
N THR A 262 -7.92 11.97 -18.84
CA THR A 262 -6.94 12.90 -18.28
C THR A 262 -5.74 12.17 -17.66
N ILE A 263 -6.00 11.09 -16.91
CA ILE A 263 -4.94 10.26 -16.33
C ILE A 263 -4.16 9.52 -17.41
N MET A 264 -4.80 9.09 -18.49
CA MET A 264 -4.13 8.30 -19.54
C MET A 264 -3.38 9.14 -20.57
N GLU A 265 -3.82 10.38 -20.83
CA GLU A 265 -3.24 11.26 -21.86
C GLU A 265 -2.24 12.29 -21.32
N ARG A 266 -2.10 12.44 -19.98
CA ARG A 266 -1.12 13.35 -19.36
C ARG A 266 0.32 13.00 -19.77
N ASP A 267 1.20 13.99 -19.74
CA ASP A 267 2.64 13.78 -19.91
C ASP A 267 3.32 13.41 -18.56
N VAL A 268 2.89 14.06 -17.46
CA VAL A 268 3.43 13.81 -16.11
C VAL A 268 2.29 13.79 -15.09
N LEU A 269 2.22 12.73 -14.28
CA LEU A 269 1.35 12.63 -13.11
C LEU A 269 2.16 12.80 -11.82
N ILE A 270 1.77 13.78 -11.02
CA ILE A 270 2.28 13.97 -9.67
C ILE A 270 1.18 13.57 -8.69
N THR A 271 1.37 12.46 -7.98
CA THR A 271 0.45 12.02 -6.93
C THR A 271 0.81 12.71 -5.61
N VAL A 272 -0.20 13.31 -4.95
CA VAL A 272 0.01 14.12 -3.74
C VAL A 272 -0.86 13.59 -2.60
N PRO A 273 -0.47 12.49 -1.94
CA PRO A 273 -1.22 11.93 -0.81
C PRO A 273 -0.89 12.61 0.50
N VAL A 274 -1.84 12.51 1.45
CA VAL A 274 -1.62 12.80 2.87
C VAL A 274 -1.15 11.54 3.61
N LEU A 275 -0.28 11.69 4.61
CA LEU A 275 0.13 10.59 5.50
C LEU A 275 -1.02 10.16 6.40
N LYS A 276 -1.56 8.97 6.19
CA LYS A 276 -2.62 8.43 7.05
C LYS A 276 -2.63 6.92 7.10
N THR A 277 -3.09 6.37 8.20
CA THR A 277 -3.34 4.94 8.36
C THR A 277 -4.60 4.50 7.62
N HIS A 278 -4.73 3.20 7.39
CA HIS A 278 -5.89 2.60 6.73
C HIS A 278 -6.15 1.18 7.24
N GLY A 279 -7.39 0.89 7.61
CA GLY A 279 -7.75 -0.40 8.22
C GLY A 279 -7.58 -1.64 7.35
N SER A 280 -7.49 -1.49 6.02
CA SER A 280 -7.42 -2.65 5.11
C SER A 280 -6.06 -2.87 4.47
N VAL A 281 -5.25 -1.83 4.27
CA VAL A 281 -3.93 -1.94 3.63
C VAL A 281 -2.80 -1.35 4.48
N GLY A 282 -3.11 -0.99 5.72
CA GLY A 282 -2.17 -0.42 6.67
C GLY A 282 -2.05 1.10 6.55
N THR A 283 -1.72 1.62 5.38
CA THR A 283 -1.61 3.06 5.12
C THR A 283 -2.32 3.47 3.84
N THR A 284 -2.74 4.72 3.77
CA THR A 284 -3.12 5.38 2.52
C THR A 284 -2.01 6.37 2.18
N LEU A 285 -1.29 6.08 1.12
CA LEU A 285 -0.18 6.86 0.62
C LEU A 285 -0.25 6.91 -0.92
N PHE A 286 0.90 6.95 -1.59
CA PHE A 286 0.99 7.15 -3.05
C PHE A 286 0.19 6.15 -3.87
N MET A 287 0.35 4.83 -3.60
CA MET A 287 -0.30 3.79 -4.39
C MET A 287 -1.81 3.77 -4.15
N LYS A 288 -2.22 3.83 -2.89
CA LYS A 288 -3.66 3.80 -2.53
C LYS A 288 -4.40 5.04 -3.02
N ASN A 289 -3.70 6.16 -3.24
CA ASN A 289 -4.28 7.38 -3.80
C ASN A 289 -4.90 7.15 -5.19
N PHE A 290 -4.41 6.20 -5.97
CA PHE A 290 -4.94 5.91 -7.31
C PHE A 290 -6.33 5.28 -7.33
N VAL A 291 -6.87 4.86 -6.19
CA VAL A 291 -8.27 4.42 -6.11
C VAL A 291 -9.22 5.52 -6.60
N GLY A 292 -8.88 6.79 -6.41
CA GLY A 292 -9.60 7.92 -6.99
C GLY A 292 -9.63 7.95 -8.52
N CYS A 293 -8.69 7.26 -9.19
CA CYS A 293 -8.64 7.17 -10.65
C CYS A 293 -9.52 6.05 -11.25
N VAL A 294 -10.19 5.24 -10.43
CA VAL A 294 -11.15 4.26 -10.95
C VAL A 294 -12.39 5.00 -11.44
N HIS A 295 -12.74 4.82 -12.71
CA HIS A 295 -13.84 5.58 -13.32
C HIS A 295 -15.20 5.17 -12.74
N SER A 296 -15.84 6.06 -11.99
CA SER A 296 -17.02 5.71 -11.20
C SER A 296 -18.24 5.35 -12.02
N GLN A 297 -18.48 6.01 -13.15
CA GLN A 297 -19.65 5.77 -13.99
C GLN A 297 -19.64 4.41 -14.70
N LYS A 298 -18.48 3.76 -14.82
CA LYS A 298 -18.33 2.45 -15.45
C LYS A 298 -18.50 1.28 -14.48
N TYR A 299 -18.58 1.57 -13.19
CA TYR A 299 -18.70 0.54 -12.16
C TYR A 299 -19.95 0.83 -11.32
N VAL A 300 -21.05 0.20 -11.69
CA VAL A 300 -22.38 0.41 -11.10
C VAL A 300 -22.42 -0.16 -9.67
N GLY A 301 -23.10 0.52 -8.77
CA GLY A 301 -23.41 0.02 -7.43
C GLY A 301 -22.97 0.91 -6.27
N GLY A 302 -23.49 2.11 -6.21
CA GLY A 302 -23.54 2.95 -5.01
C GLY A 302 -22.21 3.58 -4.61
N ASN A 303 -21.28 2.85 -4.08
CA ASN A 303 -19.94 3.36 -3.76
C ASN A 303 -18.99 3.02 -4.88
N HIS A 304 -18.80 3.90 -5.76
CA HIS A 304 -18.15 3.86 -7.07
C HIS A 304 -16.75 3.24 -7.12
N LYS A 305 -16.11 2.99 -5.99
CA LYS A 305 -14.81 2.33 -5.90
C LYS A 305 -14.92 0.91 -5.32
N VAL A 306 -16.16 0.40 -5.17
CA VAL A 306 -16.45 -0.94 -4.65
C VAL A 306 -15.67 -2.07 -5.33
N PRO A 307 -15.51 -2.07 -6.68
CA PRO A 307 -14.77 -3.16 -7.30
C PRO A 307 -13.35 -3.36 -6.76
N ILE A 308 -12.66 -2.29 -6.39
CA ILE A 308 -11.32 -2.37 -5.80
C ILE A 308 -11.36 -2.69 -4.31
N HIS A 309 -12.41 -2.27 -3.61
CA HIS A 309 -12.58 -2.49 -2.17
C HIS A 309 -13.31 -3.81 -1.85
N LYS A 310 -13.91 -4.50 -2.82
CA LYS A 310 -14.51 -5.81 -2.60
C LYS A 310 -13.43 -6.86 -2.36
N GLY A 311 -13.65 -7.63 -1.33
CA GLY A 311 -12.74 -8.66 -0.91
C GLY A 311 -11.93 -8.24 0.31
N ASN A 312 -10.83 -8.90 0.51
CA ASN A 312 -10.00 -8.74 1.71
C ASN A 312 -8.82 -7.79 1.47
N GLN A 313 -8.04 -7.56 2.51
CA GLN A 313 -6.86 -6.68 2.48
C GLN A 313 -5.88 -7.05 1.35
N PHE A 314 -5.66 -8.34 1.14
CA PHE A 314 -4.75 -8.82 0.11
C PHE A 314 -5.29 -8.53 -1.29
N ASN A 315 -6.58 -8.71 -1.52
CA ASN A 315 -7.21 -8.39 -2.79
C ASN A 315 -7.19 -6.89 -3.07
N LEU A 316 -7.42 -6.08 -2.06
CA LEU A 316 -7.30 -4.63 -2.18
C LEU A 316 -5.86 -4.23 -2.53
N ALA A 317 -4.85 -4.79 -1.85
CA ALA A 317 -3.45 -4.53 -2.15
C ALA A 317 -3.09 -4.90 -3.60
N ARG A 318 -3.59 -6.05 -4.10
CA ARG A 318 -3.40 -6.47 -5.50
C ARG A 318 -4.08 -5.53 -6.48
N GLY A 319 -5.35 -5.23 -6.25
CA GLY A 319 -6.10 -4.32 -7.12
C GLY A 319 -5.45 -2.94 -7.19
N VAL A 320 -4.96 -2.43 -6.07
CA VAL A 320 -4.23 -1.15 -6.03
C VAL A 320 -2.87 -1.27 -6.72
N ALA A 321 -2.14 -2.37 -6.57
CA ALA A 321 -0.87 -2.56 -7.28
C ALA A 321 -1.08 -2.66 -8.81
N ASP A 322 -2.12 -3.36 -9.26
CA ASP A 322 -2.47 -3.42 -10.68
C ASP A 322 -2.85 -2.03 -11.22
N LEU A 323 -3.64 -1.30 -10.45
CA LEU A 323 -4.06 0.07 -10.78
C LEU A 323 -2.85 1.03 -10.86
N ALA A 324 -1.95 0.97 -9.87
CA ALA A 324 -0.73 1.76 -9.86
C ALA A 324 0.18 1.46 -11.07
N CYS A 325 0.27 0.20 -11.46
CA CYS A 325 1.01 -0.21 -12.66
C CYS A 325 0.36 0.31 -13.96
N ALA A 326 -0.97 0.25 -14.06
CA ALA A 326 -1.70 0.75 -15.22
C ALA A 326 -1.56 2.26 -15.38
N ILE A 327 -1.59 2.99 -14.27
CA ILE A 327 -1.44 4.45 -14.23
C ILE A 327 0.01 4.86 -14.42
N ASN A 328 0.93 4.16 -13.73
CA ASN A 328 2.37 4.37 -13.79
C ASN A 328 2.76 5.85 -13.59
N PRO A 329 2.65 6.35 -12.34
CA PRO A 329 2.93 7.75 -12.01
C PRO A 329 4.40 8.10 -12.22
N GLU A 330 4.67 9.33 -12.59
CA GLU A 330 6.01 9.83 -12.82
C GLU A 330 6.65 10.41 -11.55
N TYR A 331 5.83 10.91 -10.61
CA TYR A 331 6.35 11.55 -9.40
C TYR A 331 5.34 11.49 -8.24
N GLY A 332 5.85 11.57 -7.01
CA GLY A 332 5.03 11.61 -5.82
C GLY A 332 5.52 12.63 -4.79
N VAL A 333 4.56 13.28 -4.10
CA VAL A 333 4.80 14.25 -3.01
C VAL A 333 3.82 13.94 -1.88
N ALA A 334 4.26 13.23 -0.84
CA ALA A 334 3.45 12.99 0.34
C ALA A 334 3.64 14.08 1.39
N GLU A 335 2.58 14.43 2.11
CA GLU A 335 2.59 15.47 3.12
C GLU A 335 2.03 14.98 4.47
N GLY A 336 2.57 15.54 5.55
CA GLY A 336 2.20 15.22 6.91
C GLY A 336 1.76 16.44 7.73
N PHE A 337 1.24 17.50 7.12
CA PHE A 337 0.83 18.71 7.87
C PHE A 337 -0.43 18.50 8.69
N TRP A 338 -1.38 17.76 8.13
CA TRP A 338 -2.58 17.28 8.80
C TRP A 338 -2.71 15.77 8.62
N ALA A 339 -1.68 15.05 8.99
CA ALA A 339 -1.66 13.61 8.92
C ALA A 339 -2.72 12.97 9.84
N ALA A 340 -3.07 11.71 9.61
CA ALA A 340 -4.05 11.02 10.42
C ALA A 340 -3.60 9.63 10.85
N THR A 341 -3.70 9.39 12.16
CA THR A 341 -3.44 8.10 12.78
C THR A 341 -4.73 7.40 13.22
N ASN A 342 -4.68 6.10 13.47
CA ASN A 342 -5.84 5.28 13.88
C ASN A 342 -7.05 5.43 12.95
N MET A 343 -6.81 5.72 11.67
CA MET A 343 -7.87 5.98 10.71
C MET A 343 -8.26 4.71 9.97
N HIS A 344 -9.55 4.37 10.04
CA HIS A 344 -10.14 3.29 9.28
C HIS A 344 -11.24 3.84 8.38
N HIS A 345 -11.01 3.86 7.07
CA HIS A 345 -11.98 4.35 6.08
C HIS A 345 -12.56 5.75 6.40
N GLY A 346 -11.81 6.62 7.05
CA GLY A 346 -12.27 7.95 7.44
C GLY A 346 -12.95 8.02 8.81
N GLN A 347 -13.00 6.94 9.56
CA GLN A 347 -13.59 6.89 10.89
C GLN A 347 -12.52 6.79 11.98
N ASN A 348 -12.80 7.38 13.14
CA ASN A 348 -11.98 7.28 14.37
C ASN A 348 -10.52 7.74 14.22
N GLY A 349 -10.18 8.47 13.18
CA GLY A 349 -8.84 9.01 13.01
C GLY A 349 -8.54 10.13 14.03
N VAL A 350 -7.27 10.31 14.33
CA VAL A 350 -6.75 11.43 15.12
C VAL A 350 -5.77 12.19 14.25
N ASN A 351 -5.90 13.52 14.21
CA ASN A 351 -4.96 14.36 13.47
C ASN A 351 -3.59 14.39 14.14
N ILE A 352 -2.55 14.35 13.33
CA ILE A 352 -1.16 14.52 13.74
C ILE A 352 -0.53 15.59 12.85
N ASN A 353 0.11 16.57 13.45
CA ASN A 353 0.97 17.49 12.74
C ASN A 353 2.39 16.91 12.68
N HIS A 354 2.65 16.05 11.69
CA HIS A 354 3.98 15.47 11.47
C HIS A 354 4.93 16.46 10.79
N ASN A 355 4.36 17.41 10.05
CA ASN A 355 5.08 18.54 9.43
C ASN A 355 6.27 18.12 8.57
N VAL A 356 6.07 17.15 7.72
CA VAL A 356 7.08 16.60 6.81
C VAL A 356 6.54 16.49 5.39
N VAL A 357 7.43 16.68 4.41
CA VAL A 357 7.18 16.38 3.01
C VAL A 357 8.19 15.32 2.55
N ILE A 358 7.69 14.30 1.87
CA ILE A 358 8.47 13.18 1.33
C ILE A 358 8.17 13.06 -0.16
N CYS A 359 9.17 13.10 -1.02
CA CYS A 359 8.95 13.10 -2.46
C CYS A 359 10.00 12.30 -3.23
N GLY A 360 9.66 11.90 -4.45
CA GLY A 360 10.55 11.19 -5.36
C GLY A 360 9.85 10.65 -6.61
N SER A 361 10.64 10.31 -7.62
CA SER A 361 10.17 9.70 -8.87
C SER A 361 9.93 8.20 -8.75
N ASP A 362 10.63 7.51 -7.85
CA ASP A 362 10.28 6.14 -7.45
C ASP A 362 9.24 6.23 -6.32
N VAL A 363 7.95 6.23 -6.71
CA VAL A 363 6.84 6.38 -5.78
C VAL A 363 6.68 5.21 -4.80
N VAL A 364 7.21 4.03 -5.13
CA VAL A 364 7.24 2.86 -4.24
C VAL A 364 8.31 3.09 -3.15
N ALA A 365 9.47 3.59 -3.53
CA ALA A 365 10.52 3.97 -2.59
C ALA A 365 10.07 5.13 -1.67
N ALA A 366 9.40 6.13 -2.24
CA ALA A 366 8.82 7.23 -1.46
C ALA A 366 7.77 6.73 -0.46
N GLU A 367 6.90 5.77 -0.85
CA GLU A 367 5.93 5.14 0.06
C GLU A 367 6.62 4.30 1.15
N SER A 368 7.72 3.63 0.80
CA SER A 368 8.54 2.90 1.77
C SER A 368 9.11 3.83 2.85
N VAL A 369 9.70 4.96 2.43
CA VAL A 369 10.24 5.98 3.34
C VAL A 369 9.13 6.62 4.17
N ALA A 370 7.97 6.94 3.57
CA ALA A 370 6.83 7.48 4.29
C ALA A 370 6.33 6.51 5.38
N ASN A 371 6.25 5.22 5.09
CA ASN A 371 5.91 4.20 6.10
C ASN A 371 6.93 4.17 7.25
N MET A 372 8.23 4.28 6.96
CA MET A 372 9.25 4.35 8.01
C MET A 372 9.11 5.62 8.86
N ALA A 373 8.83 6.77 8.25
CA ALA A 373 8.58 8.03 8.97
C ALA A 373 7.32 7.95 9.86
N MET A 374 6.32 7.18 9.44
CA MET A 374 5.12 6.88 10.23
C MET A 374 5.33 5.82 11.32
N GLY A 375 6.52 5.26 11.43
CA GLY A 375 6.86 4.25 12.46
C GLY A 375 6.62 2.80 12.03
N PHE A 376 6.25 2.54 10.78
CA PHE A 376 6.01 1.21 10.27
C PHE A 376 7.22 0.62 9.55
N ASN A 377 7.30 -0.70 9.50
CA ASN A 377 8.27 -1.37 8.65
C ASN A 377 7.66 -1.57 7.25
N PRO A 378 8.23 -0.98 6.19
CA PRO A 378 7.69 -1.12 4.84
C PRO A 378 7.65 -2.57 4.35
N LEU A 379 8.52 -3.43 4.86
CA LEU A 379 8.54 -4.86 4.51
C LEU A 379 7.30 -5.62 5.01
N ASP A 380 6.48 -5.01 5.85
CA ASP A 380 5.23 -5.60 6.32
C ASP A 380 4.03 -5.33 5.39
N PHE A 381 4.20 -4.51 4.34
CA PHE A 381 3.11 -4.12 3.46
C PHE A 381 3.10 -4.94 2.16
N ASP A 382 2.06 -5.77 1.99
CA ASP A 382 1.86 -6.54 0.77
C ASP A 382 1.72 -5.66 -0.47
N LEU A 383 1.13 -4.47 -0.33
CA LEU A 383 0.99 -3.53 -1.43
C LEU A 383 2.36 -3.12 -2.02
N LEU A 384 3.29 -2.71 -1.16
CA LEU A 384 4.65 -2.33 -1.59
C LEU A 384 5.38 -3.49 -2.26
N ARG A 385 5.30 -4.68 -1.65
CA ARG A 385 5.89 -5.89 -2.20
C ARG A 385 5.34 -6.20 -3.60
N MET A 386 4.02 -6.12 -3.78
CA MET A 386 3.37 -6.39 -5.06
C MET A 386 3.75 -5.36 -6.12
N CYS A 387 3.84 -4.08 -5.76
CA CYS A 387 4.34 -3.04 -6.65
C CYS A 387 5.78 -3.30 -7.10
N ASN A 388 6.66 -3.68 -6.16
CA ASN A 388 8.04 -4.06 -6.49
C ASN A 388 8.10 -5.30 -7.40
N MET A 389 7.34 -6.35 -7.09
CA MET A 389 7.27 -7.56 -7.92
C MET A 389 6.78 -7.28 -9.34
N LYS A 390 5.97 -6.26 -9.54
CA LYS A 390 5.49 -5.79 -10.84
C LYS A 390 6.49 -4.85 -11.53
N GLY A 391 7.61 -4.55 -10.90
CA GLY A 391 8.66 -3.68 -11.44
C GLY A 391 8.34 -2.19 -11.37
N LEU A 392 7.39 -1.77 -10.52
CA LEU A 392 7.00 -0.37 -10.41
C LEU A 392 8.03 0.48 -9.66
N GLY A 393 8.75 -0.09 -8.69
CA GLY A 393 9.77 0.61 -7.92
C GLY A 393 10.39 -0.23 -6.81
N GLU A 394 11.29 0.36 -6.04
CA GLU A 394 12.01 -0.27 -4.93
C GLU A 394 11.22 -0.09 -3.61
N TRP A 395 11.20 -1.12 -2.80
CA TRP A 395 10.50 -1.09 -1.50
C TRP A 395 11.39 -1.39 -0.30
N LYS A 396 12.58 -1.97 -0.54
CA LYS A 396 13.49 -2.36 0.53
C LYS A 396 14.32 -1.16 0.97
N PRO A 397 14.30 -0.82 2.27
CA PRO A 397 15.00 0.36 2.79
C PRO A 397 16.49 0.43 2.47
N GLU A 398 17.17 -0.73 2.45
CA GLU A 398 18.60 -0.81 2.16
C GLU A 398 18.98 -0.37 0.74
N ASN A 399 18.03 -0.39 -0.17
CA ASN A 399 18.21 0.02 -1.57
C ASN A 399 17.70 1.44 -1.85
N ILE A 400 17.33 2.18 -0.80
CA ILE A 400 16.83 3.55 -0.91
C ILE A 400 17.85 4.51 -0.29
N GLU A 401 18.16 5.58 -1.01
CA GLU A 401 18.94 6.71 -0.52
C GLU A 401 17.99 7.85 -0.15
N VAL A 402 18.18 8.42 1.03
CA VAL A 402 17.34 9.51 1.52
C VAL A 402 18.12 10.82 1.55
N ASN A 403 17.66 11.80 0.80
CA ASN A 403 18.19 13.15 0.79
C ASN A 403 17.38 14.03 1.76
N GLY A 404 17.95 14.36 2.90
CA GLY A 404 17.31 15.14 3.94
C GLY A 404 17.64 14.64 5.34
N PRO A 405 16.78 14.88 6.33
CA PRO A 405 16.98 14.36 7.68
C PRO A 405 16.92 12.83 7.73
N ASP A 406 17.64 12.25 8.69
CA ASP A 406 17.52 10.82 8.95
C ASP A 406 16.06 10.48 9.29
N VAL A 407 15.51 9.46 8.63
CA VAL A 407 14.12 9.03 8.84
C VAL A 407 13.82 8.73 10.30
N LYS A 408 14.79 8.21 11.06
CA LYS A 408 14.63 7.96 12.49
C LYS A 408 14.46 9.24 13.30
N SER A 409 15.06 10.35 12.87
CA SER A 409 14.96 11.63 13.58
C SER A 409 13.62 12.33 13.40
N ILE A 410 12.94 12.05 12.28
CA ILE A 410 11.61 12.59 11.97
C ILE A 410 10.47 11.61 12.26
N ARG A 411 10.79 10.45 12.77
CA ARG A 411 9.81 9.37 12.99
C ARG A 411 8.77 9.75 14.02
N VAL A 412 7.50 9.60 13.64
CA VAL A 412 6.35 9.64 14.54
C VAL A 412 5.66 8.27 14.48
N ASN A 413 5.36 7.69 15.63
CA ASN A 413 4.67 6.40 15.68
C ASN A 413 3.17 6.60 15.53
N TYR A 414 2.64 6.28 14.36
CA TYR A 414 1.21 6.29 14.10
C TYR A 414 0.56 5.04 14.68
N ALA A 415 -0.56 5.21 15.39
CA ALA A 415 -1.36 4.08 15.81
C ALA A 415 -2.01 3.42 14.58
N ARG A 416 -2.01 2.09 14.55
CA ARG A 416 -2.75 1.35 13.51
C ARG A 416 -4.24 1.65 13.62
N ALA A 417 -4.93 1.61 12.51
CA ALA A 417 -6.38 1.69 12.53
C ALA A 417 -6.95 0.53 13.38
N ALA A 418 -7.83 0.84 14.32
CA ALA A 418 -8.35 -0.06 15.35
C ALA A 418 -8.95 -1.38 14.82
N ASN A 419 -9.03 -1.54 13.55
CA ASN A 419 -9.69 -2.62 12.87
C ASN A 419 -8.78 -3.58 12.16
N LYS A 420 -7.49 -3.83 12.59
CA LYS A 420 -7.17 -5.17 12.18
C LYS A 420 -6.15 -5.39 11.09
N TYR A 421 -5.39 -4.41 10.68
CA TYR A 421 -4.19 -4.71 9.92
C TYR A 421 -3.04 -4.96 10.89
N THR A 422 -2.58 -6.18 10.94
CA THR A 422 -1.32 -6.52 11.61
C THR A 422 -0.19 -6.61 10.59
N ALA A 423 1.03 -6.59 11.07
CA ALA A 423 2.20 -6.84 10.26
C ALA A 423 2.03 -8.13 9.44
N ARG A 424 2.67 -8.16 8.27
CA ARG A 424 2.61 -9.28 7.32
C ARG A 424 2.99 -10.64 7.91
N GLY A 425 3.69 -10.64 9.04
CA GLY A 425 4.11 -11.84 9.75
C GLY A 425 5.35 -12.52 9.16
N LEU A 426 5.70 -13.64 9.76
CA LEU A 426 6.86 -14.44 9.37
C LEU A 426 6.55 -15.23 8.11
N ARG A 427 7.42 -15.16 7.11
CA ARG A 427 7.26 -15.82 5.81
C ARG A 427 8.38 -16.78 5.47
N LYS A 428 9.54 -16.64 6.11
CA LYS A 428 10.71 -17.49 5.83
C LYS A 428 10.99 -18.39 7.02
N TRP A 429 11.18 -19.66 6.74
CA TRP A 429 11.36 -20.71 7.74
C TRP A 429 12.34 -21.76 7.25
N LEU A 430 12.99 -22.44 8.17
CA LEU A 430 13.38 -23.82 7.95
C LEU A 430 12.14 -24.71 8.12
N MET A 431 11.87 -25.56 7.18
CA MET A 431 10.75 -26.49 7.17
C MET A 431 11.26 -27.93 7.12
N LEU A 432 10.72 -28.77 7.99
CA LEU A 432 10.87 -30.21 7.94
C LEU A 432 9.51 -30.88 7.77
N GLY A 433 9.37 -31.71 6.80
CA GLY A 433 8.15 -32.48 6.65
C GLY A 433 7.70 -32.64 5.19
N PRO A 434 6.69 -33.48 4.97
CA PRO A 434 5.91 -34.22 5.97
C PRO A 434 6.68 -35.36 6.62
N VAL A 435 6.59 -35.49 7.93
CA VAL A 435 7.18 -36.61 8.68
C VAL A 435 6.10 -37.51 9.26
N ARG A 436 6.39 -38.81 9.34
CA ARG A 436 5.51 -39.81 9.99
C ARG A 436 5.85 -40.03 11.45
N LYS A 437 7.15 -40.07 11.75
CA LYS A 437 7.66 -40.16 13.12
C LYS A 437 7.94 -38.73 13.60
N PRO A 438 7.27 -38.29 14.67
CA PRO A 438 7.53 -36.97 15.23
C PRO A 438 8.98 -36.83 15.72
N LEU A 439 9.44 -35.59 15.87
CA LEU A 439 10.66 -35.32 16.64
C LEU A 439 10.45 -35.83 18.08
N GLU A 440 11.45 -36.49 18.62
CA GLU A 440 11.37 -37.06 19.98
C GLU A 440 11.40 -35.96 21.05
N ASP A 441 12.11 -34.90 20.78
CA ASP A 441 12.31 -33.76 21.69
C ASP A 441 12.22 -32.44 20.91
N PRO A 442 11.01 -32.01 20.48
CA PRO A 442 10.85 -30.82 19.67
C PRO A 442 11.21 -29.52 20.40
N GLU A 443 11.07 -29.48 21.73
CA GLU A 443 11.41 -28.32 22.56
C GLU A 443 12.91 -27.99 22.54
N ASN A 444 13.76 -29.00 22.38
CA ASN A 444 15.21 -28.85 22.32
C ASN A 444 15.80 -29.06 20.92
N ALA A 445 14.95 -29.14 19.90
CA ALA A 445 15.43 -29.32 18.54
C ALA A 445 16.24 -28.10 18.06
N VAL A 446 17.38 -28.36 17.45
CA VAL A 446 18.26 -27.35 16.83
C VAL A 446 18.23 -27.58 15.31
N PRO A 447 17.29 -26.94 14.60
CA PRO A 447 17.19 -27.07 13.15
C PRO A 447 18.39 -26.42 12.46
N SER A 448 18.87 -27.06 11.42
CA SER A 448 19.90 -26.50 10.53
C SER A 448 19.58 -26.80 9.09
N LEU A 449 19.93 -25.90 8.19
CA LEU A 449 19.73 -26.09 6.75
C LEU A 449 20.46 -27.39 6.29
N CYS A 450 19.72 -28.22 5.53
CA CYS A 450 20.17 -29.54 5.10
C CYS A 450 20.41 -30.56 6.23
N GLY A 451 20.20 -30.20 7.50
CA GLY A 451 20.17 -31.16 8.60
C GLY A 451 19.06 -32.18 8.37
N THR A 452 19.27 -33.45 8.75
CA THR A 452 18.33 -34.53 8.48
C THR A 452 17.71 -35.12 9.74
N VAL A 453 16.44 -35.49 9.63
CA VAL A 453 15.71 -36.29 10.62
C VAL A 453 15.16 -37.53 9.93
N GLY A 454 15.82 -38.65 10.13
CA GLY A 454 15.53 -39.87 9.37
C GLY A 454 15.85 -39.69 7.89
N LYS A 455 14.82 -39.78 7.03
CA LYS A 455 14.96 -39.58 5.56
C LYS A 455 14.60 -38.17 5.11
N ASN A 456 14.17 -37.29 6.01
CA ASN A 456 13.74 -35.92 5.68
C ASN A 456 14.85 -34.94 6.03
N ALA A 457 15.04 -33.94 5.18
CA ALA A 457 15.96 -32.83 5.41
C ALA A 457 15.18 -31.54 5.71
N TRP A 458 15.78 -30.67 6.50
CA TRP A 458 15.32 -29.31 6.66
C TRP A 458 15.58 -28.51 5.39
N THR A 459 14.57 -27.82 4.90
CA THR A 459 14.61 -27.00 3.67
C THR A 459 14.11 -25.61 3.94
N LEU A 460 14.52 -24.63 3.15
CA LEU A 460 13.96 -23.28 3.23
C LEU A 460 12.54 -23.27 2.66
N LEU A 461 11.61 -22.71 3.43
CA LEU A 461 10.28 -22.35 3.01
C LEU A 461 10.20 -20.83 2.86
N ASP A 462 9.86 -20.37 1.67
CA ASP A 462 9.47 -18.98 1.42
C ASP A 462 7.95 -18.91 1.23
N GLY A 463 7.24 -18.44 2.26
CA GLY A 463 5.79 -18.31 2.23
C GLY A 463 5.30 -17.32 1.17
N ASP A 464 6.11 -16.34 0.79
CA ASP A 464 5.77 -15.40 -0.27
C ASP A 464 5.78 -16.07 -1.63
N ALA A 465 6.81 -16.84 -1.93
CA ALA A 465 6.87 -17.59 -3.17
C ALA A 465 5.70 -18.56 -3.32
N VAL A 466 5.26 -19.18 -2.22
CA VAL A 466 4.10 -20.07 -2.23
C VAL A 466 2.80 -19.30 -2.48
N ILE A 467 2.62 -18.14 -1.85
CA ILE A 467 1.45 -17.29 -2.09
C ILE A 467 1.47 -16.80 -3.54
N ASP A 468 2.60 -16.32 -4.02
CA ASP A 468 2.73 -15.77 -5.37
C ASP A 468 2.48 -16.82 -6.45
N SER A 469 2.97 -18.03 -6.29
CA SER A 469 2.72 -19.12 -7.23
C SER A 469 1.24 -19.48 -7.33
N ARG A 470 0.50 -19.38 -6.24
CA ARG A 470 -0.95 -19.63 -6.22
C ARG A 470 -1.78 -18.44 -6.68
N ALA A 471 -1.28 -17.22 -6.52
CA ALA A 471 -1.93 -16.03 -7.00
C ALA A 471 -2.12 -16.02 -8.53
N HIS A 472 -1.31 -16.78 -9.24
CA HIS A 472 -1.43 -16.95 -10.69
C HIS A 472 -2.43 -18.03 -11.12
N ILE A 473 -2.89 -18.88 -10.21
CA ILE A 473 -3.43 -20.17 -10.62
C ILE A 473 -4.94 -20.27 -10.51
N ASN A 474 -5.69 -19.56 -9.79
CA ASN A 474 -7.15 -19.68 -9.81
C ASN A 474 -7.87 -19.22 -8.55
N GLY A 475 -8.74 -18.34 -8.75
CA GLY A 475 -10.01 -18.31 -8.04
C GLY A 475 -9.98 -17.60 -6.70
N PRO A 476 -11.13 -17.70 -6.09
CA PRO A 476 -11.53 -16.87 -4.97
C PRO A 476 -10.72 -17.17 -3.74
N HIS A 477 -10.05 -16.18 -3.27
CA HIS A 477 -9.40 -16.30 -1.99
C HIS A 477 -10.18 -15.45 -0.99
N ASN A 478 -10.79 -16.13 -0.04
CA ASN A 478 -11.32 -15.51 1.15
C ASN A 478 -10.23 -14.68 1.84
N PHE A 479 -10.61 -13.59 2.46
CA PHE A 479 -9.73 -12.74 3.27
C PHE A 479 -8.80 -13.54 4.20
N LYS A 480 -9.35 -14.54 4.89
CA LYS A 480 -8.60 -15.43 5.77
C LYS A 480 -7.59 -16.30 5.03
N ASP A 481 -7.82 -16.60 3.76
CA ASP A 481 -7.05 -17.56 2.98
C ASP A 481 -5.75 -16.97 2.42
N ASN A 482 -5.66 -15.64 2.28
CA ASN A 482 -4.53 -14.98 1.63
C ASN A 482 -3.43 -14.54 2.60
N LEU A 483 -3.76 -14.45 3.85
CA LEU A 483 -2.83 -14.07 4.90
C LEU A 483 -2.15 -15.31 5.50
N ARG A 484 -2.84 -16.44 5.45
CA ARG A 484 -2.28 -17.75 5.76
C ARG A 484 -1.74 -18.38 4.49
N TYR A 485 -0.49 -18.74 4.47
CA TYR A 485 0.10 -19.46 3.34
C TYR A 485 0.07 -20.98 3.60
N PRO A 486 -0.12 -21.78 2.52
CA PRO A 486 -0.13 -23.21 2.65
C PRO A 486 1.26 -23.76 2.96
N ILE A 487 1.34 -24.71 3.86
CA ILE A 487 2.54 -25.50 4.09
C ILE A 487 2.72 -26.43 2.89
N PRO A 488 3.83 -26.35 2.13
CA PRO A 488 4.07 -27.17 0.95
C PRO A 488 3.94 -28.67 1.23
N GLY A 489 3.31 -29.38 0.30
CA GLY A 489 3.09 -30.82 0.40
C GLY A 489 2.02 -31.26 1.42
N SER A 490 1.42 -30.31 2.15
CA SER A 490 0.37 -30.66 3.11
C SER A 490 -0.93 -31.14 2.45
N ASP A 491 -1.20 -30.75 1.22
CA ASP A 491 -2.34 -31.19 0.40
C ASP A 491 -2.18 -32.58 -0.23
N SER A 492 -0.99 -33.14 -0.19
CA SER A 492 -0.69 -34.45 -0.76
C SER A 492 -0.60 -35.57 0.29
N VAL A 493 -0.65 -35.24 1.57
CA VAL A 493 -0.50 -36.18 2.68
C VAL A 493 -1.79 -36.39 3.47
N ARG A 494 -1.85 -37.49 4.19
CA ARG A 494 -3.02 -37.87 4.99
C ARG A 494 -3.07 -37.12 6.34
N LYS A 495 -4.23 -37.13 6.95
CA LYS A 495 -4.45 -36.72 8.33
C LYS A 495 -3.44 -37.38 9.29
N GLY A 496 -2.95 -36.63 10.25
CA GLY A 496 -1.94 -37.07 11.23
C GLY A 496 -0.49 -36.87 10.78
N SER A 497 -0.23 -36.46 9.54
CA SER A 497 1.12 -36.08 9.10
C SER A 497 1.57 -34.81 9.81
N LYS A 498 2.85 -34.74 10.16
CA LYS A 498 3.45 -33.61 10.89
C LYS A 498 4.41 -32.82 10.01
N PHE A 499 4.48 -31.52 10.28
CA PHE A 499 5.41 -30.57 9.72
C PHE A 499 6.03 -29.75 10.87
N TYR A 500 7.24 -29.31 10.69
CA TYR A 500 7.93 -28.43 11.61
C TYR A 500 8.42 -27.20 10.88
N LEU A 501 8.21 -26.03 11.47
CA LEU A 501 8.68 -24.75 10.99
C LEU A 501 9.57 -24.12 12.06
N ALA A 502 10.77 -23.70 11.70
CA ALA A 502 11.72 -23.15 12.63
C ALA A 502 12.35 -21.85 12.13
N VAL A 503 12.63 -20.94 13.07
CA VAL A 503 13.31 -19.68 12.81
C VAL A 503 13.99 -19.20 14.10
N ASN A 504 15.15 -18.58 14.00
CA ASN A 504 15.75 -17.83 15.10
C ASN A 504 15.28 -16.37 15.07
N ILE A 505 14.86 -15.90 16.22
CA ILE A 505 14.50 -14.50 16.47
C ILE A 505 15.64 -13.87 17.25
N ASN A 506 16.45 -13.04 16.60
CA ASN A 506 17.60 -12.41 17.22
C ASN A 506 17.27 -11.01 17.70
N THR A 507 17.72 -10.65 18.89
CA THR A 507 17.61 -9.28 19.43
C THR A 507 18.82 -8.93 20.29
N SER A 508 19.26 -7.68 20.26
CA SER A 508 20.28 -7.16 21.17
C SER A 508 19.69 -6.68 22.51
N ARG A 509 18.36 -6.55 22.58
CA ARG A 509 17.69 -6.06 23.80
C ARG A 509 17.58 -7.15 24.85
N LYS A 510 17.70 -6.72 26.11
CA LYS A 510 17.40 -7.55 27.26
C LYS A 510 15.92 -7.39 27.62
N ASP A 511 15.29 -8.48 27.98
CA ASP A 511 13.90 -8.50 28.47
C ASP A 511 12.87 -7.85 27.50
N LEU A 512 13.07 -8.07 26.20
CA LEU A 512 12.09 -7.64 25.19
C LEU A 512 10.80 -8.46 25.36
N VAL A 513 9.69 -7.76 25.49
CA VAL A 513 8.36 -8.37 25.59
C VAL A 513 7.57 -8.03 24.33
N GLY A 514 6.92 -9.03 23.78
CA GLY A 514 6.01 -8.91 22.64
C GLY A 514 4.93 -9.96 22.71
N GLN A 515 4.30 -10.21 21.59
CA GLN A 515 3.28 -11.23 21.42
C GLN A 515 3.66 -12.16 20.28
N LEU A 516 3.43 -13.46 20.48
CA LEU A 516 3.52 -14.47 19.43
C LEU A 516 2.10 -14.90 19.05
N LEU A 517 1.69 -14.58 17.85
CA LEU A 517 0.39 -14.90 17.29
C LEU A 517 0.54 -16.00 16.24
N VAL A 518 -0.18 -17.09 16.38
CA VAL A 518 -0.15 -18.21 15.44
C VAL A 518 -1.58 -18.53 15.01
N GLY A 519 -1.88 -18.37 13.73
CA GLY A 519 -3.16 -18.76 13.12
C GLY A 519 -2.97 -19.97 12.22
N LEU A 520 -3.77 -21.01 12.43
CA LEU A 520 -3.70 -22.25 11.67
C LEU A 520 -5.07 -22.66 11.15
N GLU A 521 -5.11 -23.14 9.91
CA GLU A 521 -6.27 -23.73 9.28
C GLU A 521 -5.96 -25.15 8.81
N GLY A 522 -6.85 -26.08 9.07
CA GLY A 522 -6.71 -27.48 8.64
C GLY A 522 -5.78 -28.34 9.49
N GLY A 523 -5.35 -27.85 10.65
CA GLY A 523 -4.43 -28.56 11.55
C GLY A 523 -4.53 -28.14 13.00
N GLU A 524 -3.66 -28.72 13.81
CA GLU A 524 -3.35 -28.31 15.18
C GLU A 524 -1.86 -28.01 15.26
N PHE A 525 -1.45 -27.15 16.17
CA PHE A 525 -0.04 -26.82 16.36
C PHE A 525 0.38 -26.86 17.83
N ARG A 526 1.69 -27.00 18.02
CA ARG A 526 2.42 -26.70 19.24
C ARG A 526 3.57 -25.76 18.84
N ALA A 527 3.73 -24.67 19.54
CA ALA A 527 4.82 -23.73 19.29
C ALA A 527 5.75 -23.70 20.51
N PHE A 528 7.04 -23.74 20.27
CA PHE A 528 8.08 -23.70 21.30
C PHE A 528 8.95 -22.48 21.06
N LEU A 529 8.92 -21.53 21.99
CA LEU A 529 9.82 -20.38 22.01
C LEU A 529 10.81 -20.54 23.17
N ASN A 530 12.11 -20.58 22.88
CA ASN A 530 13.15 -20.83 23.88
C ASN A 530 12.87 -22.12 24.68
N GLY A 531 12.42 -23.18 24.04
CA GLY A 531 12.06 -24.44 24.67
C GLY A 531 10.76 -24.41 25.50
N THR A 532 10.09 -23.27 25.62
CA THR A 532 8.83 -23.16 26.35
C THR A 532 7.64 -23.31 25.38
N GLU A 533 6.78 -24.28 25.66
CA GLU A 533 5.59 -24.52 24.83
C GLU A 533 4.59 -23.37 24.89
N ARG A 534 4.11 -23.00 23.73
CA ARG A 534 3.04 -22.04 23.48
C ARG A 534 2.05 -22.70 22.54
N SER A 535 0.83 -22.94 22.97
CA SER A 535 -0.18 -23.62 22.16
C SER A 535 -1.48 -22.83 22.10
N HIS A 536 -1.38 -21.63 21.56
CA HIS A 536 -2.52 -20.73 21.50
C HIS A 536 -2.82 -20.36 20.06
N ASN A 537 -4.02 -20.73 19.59
CA ASN A 537 -4.50 -20.37 18.26
C ASN A 537 -5.17 -19.00 18.31
N ASN A 538 -4.53 -18.00 17.76
CA ASN A 538 -5.12 -16.69 17.54
C ASN A 538 -4.95 -16.30 16.07
N ASP A 539 -5.91 -15.56 15.53
CA ASP A 539 -5.77 -15.02 14.19
C ASP A 539 -4.78 -13.85 14.21
N PRO A 540 -3.56 -13.97 13.63
CA PRO A 540 -2.57 -12.92 13.69
C PRO A 540 -2.94 -11.66 12.90
N TYR A 541 -4.08 -11.69 12.23
CA TYR A 541 -4.62 -10.60 11.42
C TYR A 541 -5.86 -9.95 12.05
N ILE A 542 -6.32 -10.53 13.14
CA ILE A 542 -7.31 -9.92 14.03
C ILE A 542 -6.59 -9.78 15.37
N TYR A 543 -5.99 -8.62 15.58
CA TYR A 543 -5.30 -8.33 16.81
C TYR A 543 -6.30 -8.27 17.97
N ASP A 544 -6.18 -9.24 18.87
CA ASP A 544 -6.93 -9.32 20.11
C ASP A 544 -5.94 -9.65 21.22
N PRO A 545 -5.42 -8.64 21.94
CA PRO A 545 -4.36 -8.84 22.92
C PRO A 545 -4.89 -9.62 24.12
N THR A 546 -4.33 -10.81 24.34
CA THR A 546 -4.59 -11.61 25.53
C THR A 546 -3.28 -11.91 26.26
N PRO A 547 -3.29 -11.97 27.60
CA PRO A 547 -2.06 -12.28 28.37
C PRO A 547 -1.41 -13.62 28.01
N SER A 548 -2.17 -14.56 27.48
CA SER A 548 -1.68 -15.89 27.07
C SER A 548 -0.73 -15.86 25.85
N GLN A 549 -0.71 -14.76 25.11
CA GLN A 549 0.11 -14.57 23.90
C GLN A 549 1.45 -13.90 24.18
N PHE A 550 1.67 -13.40 25.38
CA PHE A 550 2.91 -12.71 25.72
C PHE A 550 4.11 -13.64 25.54
N ALA A 551 5.11 -13.13 24.84
CA ALA A 551 6.38 -13.77 24.61
C ALA A 551 7.52 -12.90 25.15
N LYS A 552 8.39 -13.50 25.94
CA LYS A 552 9.61 -12.85 26.39
C LYS A 552 10.77 -13.32 25.53
N PHE A 553 11.55 -12.37 25.01
CA PHE A 553 12.73 -12.62 24.21
C PHE A 553 13.99 -12.26 25.01
N ASN A 554 14.96 -13.15 24.97
CA ASN A 554 16.25 -12.94 25.59
C ASN A 554 17.19 -12.20 24.63
N SER A 555 18.20 -11.51 25.16
CA SER A 555 19.27 -10.99 24.32
C SER A 555 20.00 -12.14 23.60
N GLY A 556 20.22 -12.01 22.31
CA GLY A 556 20.75 -13.05 21.44
C GLY A 556 19.66 -13.80 20.67
N ALA A 557 19.91 -15.05 20.34
CA ALA A 557 19.00 -15.90 19.58
C ALA A 557 17.89 -16.46 20.46
N ASN A 558 16.67 -16.40 19.93
CA ASN A 558 15.46 -16.99 20.50
C ASN A 558 14.87 -17.98 19.50
N PRO A 559 15.17 -19.27 19.61
CA PRO A 559 14.64 -20.27 18.70
C PRO A 559 13.13 -20.41 18.86
N LEU A 560 12.43 -20.30 17.74
CA LEU A 560 11.01 -20.61 17.60
C LEU A 560 10.86 -21.85 16.74
N LEU A 561 10.21 -22.88 17.27
CA LEU A 561 9.81 -24.08 16.55
C LEU A 561 8.29 -24.23 16.61
N ILE A 562 7.65 -24.47 15.48
CA ILE A 562 6.23 -24.76 15.40
C ILE A 562 6.04 -26.17 14.83
N GLU A 563 5.50 -27.07 15.64
CA GLU A 563 5.02 -28.38 15.21
C GLU A 563 3.59 -28.25 14.72
N VAL A 564 3.31 -28.69 13.51
CA VAL A 564 1.98 -28.68 12.91
C VAL A 564 1.51 -30.10 12.62
N THR A 565 0.34 -30.48 13.10
CA THR A 565 -0.31 -31.76 12.82
C THR A 565 -1.52 -31.55 11.94
N LYS A 566 -1.50 -32.15 10.73
CA LYS A 566 -2.62 -32.07 9.79
C LYS A 566 -3.87 -32.77 10.33
N LYS A 567 -5.02 -32.10 10.26
CA LYS A 567 -6.34 -32.63 10.71
C LYS A 567 -7.38 -32.70 9.58
N ASN A 568 -7.26 -31.90 8.54
CA ASN A 568 -8.19 -31.86 7.42
C ASN A 568 -7.97 -33.01 6.41
N SER A 569 -8.75 -33.02 5.33
CA SER A 569 -8.69 -34.05 4.29
C SER A 569 -7.36 -34.05 3.52
N LYS A 570 -7.07 -35.16 2.81
CA LYS A 570 -5.81 -35.31 2.08
C LYS A 570 -5.60 -34.22 1.00
N ARG A 571 -6.67 -33.73 0.40
CA ARG A 571 -6.60 -32.77 -0.72
C ARG A 571 -6.60 -31.31 -0.27
N GLU A 572 -6.83 -31.06 1.00
CA GLU A 572 -6.88 -29.72 1.57
C GLU A 572 -5.53 -29.36 2.19
N PRO A 573 -4.92 -28.22 1.85
CA PRO A 573 -3.68 -27.82 2.48
C PRO A 573 -3.90 -27.42 3.95
N VAL A 574 -2.85 -27.55 4.75
CA VAL A 574 -2.76 -26.84 6.03
C VAL A 574 -2.20 -25.46 5.74
N LYS A 575 -2.83 -24.43 6.27
CA LYS A 575 -2.41 -23.05 6.08
C LYS A 575 -2.02 -22.43 7.41
N ILE A 576 -0.93 -21.65 7.42
CA ILE A 576 -0.38 -21.04 8.62
C ILE A 576 -0.10 -19.55 8.41
N ALA A 577 -0.28 -18.79 9.47
CA ALA A 577 0.22 -17.43 9.61
C ALA A 577 0.82 -17.27 11.00
N VAL A 578 1.96 -16.61 11.07
CA VAL A 578 2.65 -16.34 12.34
C VAL A 578 3.07 -14.87 12.35
N ASN A 579 2.81 -14.19 13.45
CA ASN A 579 3.26 -12.81 13.64
C ASN A 579 3.93 -12.66 15.02
N ILE A 580 4.93 -11.79 15.07
CA ILE A 580 5.57 -11.36 16.29
C ILE A 580 5.41 -9.85 16.35
N CYS A 581 4.63 -9.38 17.30
CA CYS A 581 4.27 -7.98 17.42
C CYS A 581 4.52 -7.47 18.85
N ASP A 582 4.52 -6.16 19.01
CA ASP A 582 4.50 -5.52 20.32
C ASP A 582 3.11 -5.61 20.98
N LEU A 583 2.92 -4.94 22.09
CA LEU A 583 1.67 -4.97 22.84
C LEU A 583 0.54 -4.20 22.16
N ASP A 584 0.87 -3.39 21.18
CA ASP A 584 -0.09 -2.61 20.38
C ASP A 584 -0.44 -3.30 19.05
N GLY A 585 0.20 -4.44 18.74
CA GLY A 585 -0.01 -5.21 17.53
C GLY A 585 0.90 -4.80 16.36
N ASP A 586 1.80 -3.86 16.58
CA ASP A 586 2.82 -3.47 15.62
C ASP A 586 3.97 -4.46 15.58
N ARG A 587 4.69 -4.49 14.47
CA ARG A 587 5.88 -5.34 14.39
C ARG A 587 6.84 -5.01 15.54
N LEU A 588 7.26 -6.05 16.24
CA LEU A 588 8.22 -5.89 17.32
C LEU A 588 9.54 -5.31 16.78
N ALA A 589 9.89 -4.11 17.24
CA ALA A 589 11.14 -3.47 16.88
C ALA A 589 12.35 -4.21 17.46
N ASP A 590 13.52 -3.96 16.89
CA ASP A 590 14.81 -4.50 17.37
C ASP A 590 14.94 -6.03 17.31
N ILE A 591 14.20 -6.68 16.42
CA ILE A 591 14.41 -8.09 16.11
C ILE A 591 14.86 -8.30 14.67
N THR A 592 15.67 -9.32 14.45
CA THR A 592 15.97 -9.87 13.13
C THR A 592 15.60 -11.35 13.10
N LEU A 593 15.27 -11.86 11.94
CA LEU A 593 14.82 -13.23 11.74
C LEU A 593 15.84 -13.97 10.90
N ASP A 594 16.33 -15.08 11.44
CA ASP A 594 17.28 -15.94 10.75
C ASP A 594 16.73 -17.37 10.67
N PRO A 595 16.20 -17.79 9.51
CA PRO A 595 15.72 -19.15 9.35
C PRO A 595 16.84 -20.18 9.22
N ALA A 596 18.05 -19.78 8.83
CA ALA A 596 19.11 -20.70 8.48
C ALA A 596 20.13 -20.96 9.60
N ASN A 597 20.10 -20.23 10.70
CA ASN A 597 21.13 -20.25 11.75
C ASN A 597 22.55 -19.85 11.26
N GLU A 598 22.63 -18.93 10.28
CA GLU A 598 23.89 -18.40 9.74
C GLU A 598 24.40 -17.21 10.56
#